data_9a2247280ed268e12c42663b043d2725
#
_entry.id   9a2247280ed268e12c42663b043d2725
#
_cell.length_a   1.000
_cell.length_b   1.000
_cell.length_c   1.000
_cell.angle_alpha   90.00
_cell.angle_beta   90.00
_cell.angle_gamma   90.00
#
_symmetry.space_group_name_H-M   'P 1'
#
loop_
_entity.id
_entity.type
_entity.pdbx_description
1 polymer ?
#
loop_
_entity_poly.entity_id
_entity_poly.type
_entity_poly.pdbx_seq_one_letter_code
_entity_poly.pdbx_strand_id
1 'polypeptide(L)'
;MGDYGDLGLLPGFEALHDFKILKKEIKRWESIVNRSLVKTLIKNYHLNFPDAYLNFNKLEVEKDFSMGYQKNIGFRAGTCTAFQFYDLNLEQVSGLVIQPYILNSRVLKGIDIYDKIEELKELRSTIKSVDGQMNFIFENSDFADRYSKNAIFALMKEMKQ
;
A
#
# COMPACT_ATOMS: atom_id res chain seq x y z
N MET A 1 9.27 -7.36 -22.79
CA MET A 1 8.18 -7.53 -21.84
C MET A 1 7.50 -6.20 -21.72
N GLY A 2 6.23 -6.11 -22.15
CA GLY A 2 5.49 -4.85 -22.13
C GLY A 2 5.35 -4.30 -20.71
N ASP A 3 5.24 -3.00 -20.61
CA ASP A 3 5.06 -2.23 -19.38
C ASP A 3 3.77 -2.62 -18.63
N TYR A 4 3.81 -3.73 -17.92
CA TYR A 4 2.74 -4.14 -17.00
C TYR A 4 2.97 -3.49 -15.63
N GLY A 5 2.87 -2.15 -15.59
CA GLY A 5 2.93 -1.41 -14.34
C GLY A 5 4.26 -1.52 -13.58
N ASP A 6 4.32 -0.84 -12.49
CA ASP A 6 5.46 -0.87 -11.57
C ASP A 6 5.43 -2.14 -10.71
N LEU A 7 6.56 -2.80 -10.58
CA LEU A 7 6.72 -3.98 -9.72
C LEU A 7 7.24 -3.58 -8.34
N GLY A 8 6.77 -4.29 -7.32
CA GLY A 8 7.25 -4.18 -5.95
C GLY A 8 7.30 -5.54 -5.25
N LEU A 9 7.82 -5.58 -4.03
CA LEU A 9 7.89 -6.78 -3.20
C LEU A 9 6.81 -6.76 -2.11
N LEU A 10 6.14 -7.88 -1.95
CA LEU A 10 5.42 -8.24 -0.73
C LEU A 10 6.31 -9.14 0.13
N PRO A 11 6.98 -8.64 1.18
CA PRO A 11 7.80 -9.46 2.05
C PRO A 11 6.98 -10.55 2.75
N GLY A 12 7.59 -11.73 2.92
CA GLY A 12 7.01 -12.81 3.71
C GLY A 12 6.90 -12.44 5.20
N PHE A 13 6.05 -13.17 5.92
CA PHE A 13 5.84 -12.90 7.35
C PHE A 13 7.14 -12.95 8.17
N GLU A 14 7.95 -13.97 7.95
CA GLU A 14 9.24 -14.12 8.65
C GLU A 14 10.22 -12.99 8.32
N ALA A 15 10.22 -12.51 7.09
CA ALA A 15 11.07 -11.40 6.65
C ALA A 15 10.77 -10.09 7.39
N LEU A 16 9.54 -9.90 7.86
CA LEU A 16 9.15 -8.70 8.61
C LEU A 16 9.72 -8.70 10.05
N HIS A 17 10.13 -9.86 10.55
CA HIS A 17 10.68 -10.05 11.89
C HIS A 17 12.17 -10.37 11.91
N ASP A 18 12.77 -10.68 10.76
CA ASP A 18 14.19 -10.97 10.61
C ASP A 18 14.81 -10.20 9.45
N PHE A 19 15.67 -9.25 9.78
CA PHE A 19 16.37 -8.42 8.79
C PHE A 19 17.22 -9.24 7.78
N LYS A 20 17.79 -10.38 8.21
CA LYS A 20 18.60 -11.23 7.30
C LYS A 20 17.72 -11.92 6.27
N ILE A 21 16.53 -12.36 6.70
CA ILE A 21 15.52 -12.97 5.81
C ILE A 21 15.01 -11.90 4.83
N LEU A 22 14.66 -10.72 5.31
CA LEU A 22 14.21 -9.61 4.47
C LEU A 22 15.27 -9.26 3.40
N LYS A 23 16.51 -9.11 3.81
CA LYS A 23 17.62 -8.83 2.88
C LYS A 23 17.81 -9.95 1.84
N LYS A 24 17.61 -11.21 2.23
CA LYS A 24 17.68 -12.35 1.31
C LYS A 24 16.52 -12.35 0.31
N GLU A 25 15.30 -12.04 0.76
CA GLU A 25 14.13 -11.94 -0.12
C GLU A 25 14.29 -10.81 -1.13
N ILE A 26 14.75 -9.63 -0.70
CA ILE A 26 15.02 -8.50 -1.59
C ILE A 26 16.06 -8.88 -2.65
N LYS A 27 17.20 -9.44 -2.25
CA LYS A 27 18.23 -9.88 -3.21
C LYS A 27 17.71 -10.92 -4.20
N ARG A 28 16.87 -11.85 -3.73
CA ARG A 28 16.25 -12.84 -4.62
C ARG A 28 15.32 -12.18 -5.61
N TRP A 29 14.47 -11.24 -5.15
CA TRP A 29 13.57 -10.48 -6.02
C TRP A 29 14.36 -9.70 -7.08
N GLU A 30 15.40 -8.98 -6.69
CA GLU A 30 16.26 -8.20 -7.57
C GLU A 30 16.94 -9.09 -8.63
N SER A 31 17.39 -10.28 -8.25
CA SER A 31 17.99 -11.24 -9.18
C SER A 31 17.01 -11.78 -10.22
N ILE A 32 15.71 -11.89 -9.88
CA ILE A 32 14.67 -12.37 -10.78
C ILE A 32 14.21 -11.24 -11.73
N VAL A 33 14.00 -10.04 -11.17
CA VAL A 33 13.47 -8.90 -11.93
C VAL A 33 14.58 -8.16 -12.69
N ASN A 34 15.84 -8.36 -12.31
CA ASN A 34 17.03 -7.67 -12.83
C ASN A 34 16.94 -6.14 -12.70
N ARG A 35 16.42 -5.68 -11.55
CA ARG A 35 16.31 -4.26 -11.15
C ARG A 35 16.42 -4.15 -9.64
N SER A 36 16.87 -3.00 -9.13
CA SER A 36 16.81 -2.69 -7.71
C SER A 36 15.37 -2.62 -7.22
N LEU A 37 15.13 -3.07 -6.00
CA LEU A 37 13.83 -2.98 -5.38
C LEU A 37 13.54 -1.53 -4.94
N VAL A 38 12.50 -0.94 -5.50
CA VAL A 38 12.09 0.44 -5.21
C VAL A 38 10.86 0.49 -4.32
N LYS A 39 9.94 -0.48 -4.47
CA LYS A 39 8.60 -0.42 -3.87
C LYS A 39 8.29 -1.63 -3.02
N THR A 40 7.66 -1.40 -1.86
CA THR A 40 7.18 -2.45 -0.96
C THR A 40 5.72 -2.26 -0.57
N LEU A 41 5.09 -3.37 -0.21
CA LEU A 41 3.77 -3.41 0.43
C LEU A 41 3.77 -4.55 1.43
N ILE A 42 3.53 -4.27 2.70
CA ILE A 42 3.36 -5.31 3.72
C ILE A 42 1.94 -5.84 3.67
N LYS A 43 1.82 -7.14 3.44
CA LYS A 43 0.52 -7.81 3.44
C LYS A 43 -0.01 -7.93 4.87
N ASN A 44 -1.28 -7.61 5.04
CA ASN A 44 -2.00 -7.81 6.29
C ASN A 44 -1.53 -6.92 7.46
N TYR A 45 -1.88 -7.32 8.68
CA TYR A 45 -1.71 -6.62 9.96
C TYR A 45 -0.26 -6.52 10.45
N HIS A 46 0.71 -6.88 9.62
CA HIS A 46 2.07 -7.12 10.06
C HIS A 46 2.99 -5.91 9.93
N LEU A 47 2.44 -4.72 9.71
CA LEU A 47 3.25 -3.50 9.78
C LEU A 47 3.69 -3.28 11.25
N ASN A 48 4.87 -3.80 11.58
CA ASN A 48 5.54 -3.54 12.86
C ASN A 48 6.23 -2.17 12.76
N PHE A 49 5.57 -1.17 13.28
CA PHE A 49 6.10 0.19 13.33
C PHE A 49 6.91 0.39 14.63
N PRO A 50 8.10 1.00 14.60
CA PRO A 50 8.81 1.58 13.44
C PRO A 50 9.75 0.61 12.71
N ASP A 51 9.97 -0.61 13.23
CA ASP A 51 11.03 -1.52 12.81
C ASP A 51 11.00 -1.86 11.32
N ALA A 52 9.80 -2.08 10.75
CA ALA A 52 9.67 -2.37 9.33
C ALA A 52 10.23 -1.23 8.46
N TYR A 53 9.92 0.01 8.80
CA TYR A 53 10.38 1.18 8.04
C TYR A 53 11.87 1.46 8.26
N LEU A 54 12.38 1.25 9.46
CA LEU A 54 13.82 1.31 9.72
C LEU A 54 14.58 0.28 8.87
N ASN A 55 14.04 -0.92 8.74
CA ASN A 55 14.64 -1.98 7.93
C ASN A 55 14.56 -1.68 6.43
N PHE A 56 13.43 -1.16 5.94
CA PHE A 56 13.29 -0.73 4.56
C PHE A 56 14.24 0.42 4.22
N ASN A 57 14.37 1.41 5.10
CA ASN A 57 15.32 2.50 4.92
C ASN A 57 16.77 2.01 4.84
N LYS A 58 17.18 1.06 5.72
CA LYS A 58 18.52 0.43 5.69
C LYS A 58 18.79 -0.38 4.41
N LEU A 59 17.74 -0.85 3.74
CA LEU A 59 17.81 -1.62 2.50
C LEU A 59 17.52 -0.77 1.26
N GLU A 60 17.52 0.56 1.42
CA GLU A 60 17.37 1.54 0.34
C GLU A 60 16.06 1.40 -0.45
N VAL A 61 15.01 0.92 0.20
CA VAL A 61 13.66 0.95 -0.37
C VAL A 61 13.22 2.41 -0.45
N GLU A 62 12.75 2.83 -1.62
CA GLU A 62 12.38 4.22 -1.85
C GLU A 62 10.93 4.53 -1.43
N LYS A 63 10.01 3.57 -1.62
CA LYS A 63 8.59 3.79 -1.37
C LYS A 63 7.88 2.58 -0.77
N ASP A 64 7.07 2.83 0.27
CA ASP A 64 6.21 1.82 0.89
C ASP A 64 4.73 2.20 0.83
N PHE A 65 3.87 1.21 0.56
CA PHE A 65 2.41 1.36 0.41
C PHE A 65 1.62 0.69 1.53
N SER A 66 2.24 0.43 2.69
CA SER A 66 1.61 -0.34 3.78
C SER A 66 0.74 0.48 4.72
N MET A 67 0.85 1.83 4.67
CA MET A 67 0.20 2.71 5.63
C MET A 67 -1.29 2.92 5.33
N GLY A 68 -2.14 2.12 5.94
CA GLY A 68 -3.59 2.24 5.85
C GLY A 68 -4.31 1.29 6.79
N TYR A 69 -5.63 1.43 6.88
CA TYR A 69 -6.48 0.54 7.67
C TYR A 69 -6.89 -0.68 6.86
N GLN A 70 -7.02 -1.83 7.53
CA GLN A 70 -7.44 -3.06 6.87
C GLN A 70 -8.93 -3.29 6.84
N LYS A 71 -9.66 -2.76 7.83
CA LYS A 71 -11.08 -2.99 8.02
C LYS A 71 -11.92 -1.75 7.93
N ASN A 72 -11.29 -0.59 7.73
CA ASN A 72 -11.96 0.70 7.69
C ASN A 72 -11.51 1.50 6.47
N ILE A 73 -12.36 2.37 5.97
CA ILE A 73 -12.00 3.41 5.01
C ILE A 73 -11.30 4.54 5.78
N GLY A 74 -10.31 5.16 5.16
CA GLY A 74 -9.60 6.31 5.70
C GLY A 74 -8.08 6.13 5.75
N PHE A 75 -7.40 7.19 6.14
CA PHE A 75 -5.94 7.27 6.17
C PHE A 75 -5.41 7.05 7.59
N ARG A 76 -4.72 5.93 7.81
CA ARG A 76 -4.14 5.58 9.12
C ARG A 76 -3.13 6.62 9.63
N ALA A 77 -2.41 7.27 8.73
CA ALA A 77 -1.45 8.32 9.07
C ALA A 77 -2.08 9.71 9.24
N GLY A 78 -3.40 9.85 9.10
CA GLY A 78 -4.09 11.14 9.14
C GLY A 78 -3.82 12.06 7.94
N THR A 79 -3.15 11.54 6.89
CA THR A 79 -2.87 12.29 5.66
C THR A 79 -3.13 11.45 4.43
N CYS A 80 -3.60 12.11 3.34
CA CYS A 80 -3.81 11.53 2.02
C CYS A 80 -2.64 11.80 1.06
N THR A 81 -1.62 12.51 1.50
CA THR A 81 -0.41 12.80 0.72
C THR A 81 0.74 11.89 1.12
N ALA A 82 1.65 11.63 0.19
CA ALA A 82 2.88 10.93 0.51
C ALA A 82 3.76 11.76 1.44
N PHE A 83 4.47 11.11 2.35
CA PHE A 83 5.39 11.77 3.27
C PHE A 83 6.65 10.92 3.49
N GLN A 84 7.74 11.57 3.88
CA GLN A 84 8.98 10.88 4.21
C GLN A 84 8.92 10.31 5.62
N PHE A 85 9.44 9.10 5.80
CA PHE A 85 9.58 8.50 7.12
C PHE A 85 10.61 9.29 7.94
N TYR A 86 10.24 9.66 9.17
CA TYR A 86 11.15 10.28 10.11
C TYR A 86 11.70 9.24 11.09
N ASP A 87 13.01 9.08 11.12
CA ASP A 87 13.71 8.17 12.04
C ASP A 87 13.96 8.87 13.38
N LEU A 88 13.21 8.48 14.40
CA LEU A 88 13.34 9.05 15.75
C LEU A 88 14.67 8.70 16.44
N ASN A 89 15.33 7.61 16.05
CA ASN A 89 16.61 7.23 16.66
C ASN A 89 17.77 8.08 16.14
N LEU A 90 17.68 8.47 14.87
CA LEU A 90 18.68 9.31 14.20
C LEU A 90 18.26 10.78 14.15
N GLU A 91 17.04 11.09 14.58
CA GLU A 91 16.44 12.43 14.55
C GLU A 91 16.52 13.09 13.16
N GLN A 92 16.28 12.28 12.11
CA GLN A 92 16.39 12.75 10.73
C GLN A 92 15.29 12.19 9.82
N VAL A 93 15.01 12.93 8.75
CA VAL A 93 14.15 12.49 7.65
C VAL A 93 14.90 11.44 6.85
N SER A 94 14.26 10.30 6.58
CA SER A 94 14.83 9.23 5.77
C SER A 94 14.52 9.39 4.28
N GLY A 95 15.20 8.62 3.43
CA GLY A 95 14.89 8.52 2.00
C GLY A 95 13.59 7.76 1.69
N LEU A 96 13.06 6.99 2.66
CA LEU A 96 11.85 6.20 2.48
C LEU A 96 10.60 7.07 2.44
N VAL A 97 9.86 7.03 1.34
CA VAL A 97 8.57 7.69 1.16
C VAL A 97 7.44 6.74 1.53
N ILE A 98 6.58 7.15 2.43
CA ILE A 98 5.37 6.43 2.81
C ILE A 98 4.21 6.94 1.95
N GLN A 99 3.57 6.03 1.20
CA GLN A 99 2.42 6.32 0.38
C GLN A 99 1.16 5.71 1.02
N PRO A 100 0.31 6.50 1.70
CA PRO A 100 -0.88 5.97 2.35
C PRO A 100 -1.89 5.42 1.34
N TYR A 101 -2.66 4.41 1.78
CA TYR A 101 -3.86 3.97 1.05
C TYR A 101 -5.12 4.25 1.87
N ILE A 102 -6.23 4.50 1.17
CA ILE A 102 -7.52 4.81 1.78
C ILE A 102 -8.39 3.58 2.02
N LEU A 103 -8.22 2.55 1.18
CA LEU A 103 -9.05 1.35 1.20
C LEU A 103 -8.25 0.11 0.82
N ASN A 104 -8.46 -0.96 1.59
CA ASN A 104 -8.10 -2.33 1.23
C ASN A 104 -9.37 -3.10 0.86
N SER A 105 -9.32 -3.92 -0.18
CA SER A 105 -10.47 -4.68 -0.70
C SER A 105 -11.23 -5.51 0.34
N ARG A 106 -10.58 -5.86 1.44
CA ARG A 106 -11.20 -6.58 2.56
C ARG A 106 -12.36 -5.82 3.21
N VAL A 107 -12.34 -4.49 3.13
CA VAL A 107 -13.44 -3.63 3.60
C VAL A 107 -14.70 -3.86 2.78
N LEU A 108 -14.56 -4.32 1.52
CA LEU A 108 -15.68 -4.56 0.62
C LEU A 108 -16.34 -5.93 0.80
N LYS A 109 -15.72 -6.84 1.59
CA LYS A 109 -16.23 -8.20 1.80
C LYS A 109 -17.45 -8.17 2.71
N GLY A 110 -18.59 -8.67 2.18
CA GLY A 110 -19.86 -8.77 2.93
C GLY A 110 -20.62 -7.46 3.11
N ILE A 111 -20.25 -6.41 2.39
CA ILE A 111 -20.92 -5.10 2.43
C ILE A 111 -21.42 -4.77 1.01
N ASP A 112 -22.55 -4.06 0.92
CA ASP A 112 -22.96 -3.50 -0.36
C ASP A 112 -21.95 -2.45 -0.81
N ILE A 113 -21.35 -2.67 -1.97
CA ILE A 113 -20.33 -1.79 -2.50
C ILE A 113 -20.87 -0.37 -2.77
N TYR A 114 -22.15 -0.25 -3.09
CA TYR A 114 -22.74 1.05 -3.40
C TYR A 114 -22.74 1.98 -2.19
N ASP A 115 -22.96 1.45 -0.97
CA ASP A 115 -22.84 2.24 0.27
C ASP A 115 -21.40 2.78 0.43
N LYS A 116 -20.40 1.99 0.07
CA LYS A 116 -19.00 2.38 0.15
C LYS A 116 -18.57 3.34 -0.96
N ILE A 117 -19.18 3.26 -2.11
CA ILE A 117 -18.93 4.20 -3.21
C ILE A 117 -19.35 5.62 -2.80
N GLU A 118 -20.52 5.79 -2.17
CA GLU A 118 -20.98 7.12 -1.73
C GLU A 118 -20.04 7.69 -0.65
N GLU A 119 -19.67 6.91 0.35
CA GLU A 119 -18.69 7.32 1.36
C GLU A 119 -17.35 7.78 0.73
N LEU A 120 -16.87 7.06 -0.27
CA LEU A 120 -15.62 7.39 -0.99
C LEU A 120 -15.77 8.62 -1.88
N LYS A 121 -16.94 8.88 -2.46
CA LYS A 121 -17.20 10.09 -3.25
C LYS A 121 -17.15 11.36 -2.39
N GLU A 122 -17.72 11.32 -1.19
CA GLU A 122 -17.64 12.43 -0.24
C GLU A 122 -16.18 12.70 0.14
N LEU A 123 -15.44 11.67 0.51
CA LEU A 123 -14.02 11.79 0.84
C LEU A 123 -13.17 12.29 -0.33
N ARG A 124 -13.51 11.88 -1.56
CA ARG A 124 -12.76 12.27 -2.77
C ARG A 124 -12.73 13.78 -2.96
N SER A 125 -13.84 14.47 -2.75
CA SER A 125 -13.91 15.94 -2.89
C SER A 125 -12.94 16.63 -1.92
N THR A 126 -12.90 16.17 -0.68
CA THR A 126 -11.99 16.67 0.35
C THR A 126 -10.53 16.37 0.01
N ILE A 127 -10.23 15.14 -0.41
CA ILE A 127 -8.87 14.72 -0.79
C ILE A 127 -8.37 15.54 -1.98
N LYS A 128 -9.22 15.77 -2.98
CA LYS A 128 -8.89 16.58 -4.15
C LYS A 128 -8.62 18.05 -3.79
N SER A 129 -9.32 18.61 -2.80
CA SER A 129 -9.12 19.99 -2.37
C SER A 129 -7.75 20.25 -1.74
N VAL A 130 -7.06 19.21 -1.27
CA VAL A 130 -5.72 19.28 -0.67
C VAL A 130 -4.65 18.60 -1.54
N ASP A 131 -4.94 18.41 -2.83
CA ASP A 131 -4.05 17.72 -3.79
C ASP A 131 -3.59 16.33 -3.31
N GLY A 132 -4.46 15.64 -2.58
CA GLY A 132 -4.22 14.33 -2.01
C GLY A 132 -4.40 13.21 -3.03
N GLN A 133 -3.99 12.00 -2.65
CA GLN A 133 -4.07 10.80 -3.49
C GLN A 133 -4.97 9.74 -2.85
N MET A 134 -5.80 9.08 -3.69
CA MET A 134 -6.60 7.93 -3.29
C MET A 134 -5.95 6.65 -3.81
N ASN A 135 -5.24 5.94 -2.96
CA ASN A 135 -4.66 4.65 -3.30
C ASN A 135 -5.53 3.52 -2.75
N PHE A 136 -5.74 2.49 -3.56
CA PHE A 136 -6.55 1.31 -3.25
C PHE A 136 -5.69 0.06 -3.30
N ILE A 137 -5.89 -0.86 -2.36
CA ILE A 137 -5.20 -2.16 -2.34
C ILE A 137 -6.20 -3.25 -2.70
N PHE A 138 -5.91 -3.99 -3.77
CA PHE A 138 -6.68 -5.16 -4.21
C PHE A 138 -5.79 -6.40 -4.23
N GLU A 139 -6.37 -7.55 -3.90
CA GLU A 139 -5.70 -8.84 -4.00
C GLU A 139 -6.13 -9.55 -5.30
N ASN A 140 -5.28 -10.43 -5.85
CA ASN A 140 -5.62 -11.23 -7.04
C ASN A 140 -6.89 -12.06 -6.83
N SER A 141 -7.12 -12.54 -5.60
CA SER A 141 -8.34 -13.25 -5.22
C SER A 141 -9.61 -12.44 -5.39
N ASP A 142 -9.56 -11.12 -5.34
CA ASP A 142 -10.71 -10.24 -5.49
C ASP A 142 -11.27 -10.24 -6.93
N PHE A 143 -10.45 -10.67 -7.89
CA PHE A 143 -10.83 -10.81 -9.30
C PHE A 143 -11.24 -12.24 -9.69
N ALA A 144 -11.18 -13.19 -8.76
CA ALA A 144 -11.48 -14.59 -9.03
C ALA A 144 -12.97 -14.86 -9.20
N ASP A 145 -13.82 -14.13 -8.48
CA ASP A 145 -15.28 -14.24 -8.64
C ASP A 145 -15.87 -13.04 -9.39
N ARG A 146 -16.96 -13.29 -10.10
CA ARG A 146 -17.61 -12.29 -10.96
C ARG A 146 -18.20 -11.13 -10.17
N TYR A 147 -18.71 -11.37 -8.96
CA TYR A 147 -19.35 -10.35 -8.14
C TYR A 147 -18.31 -9.35 -7.64
N SER A 148 -17.25 -9.82 -6.98
CA SER A 148 -16.15 -8.97 -6.47
C SER A 148 -15.49 -8.20 -7.60
N LYS A 149 -15.25 -8.85 -8.73
CA LYS A 149 -14.68 -8.20 -9.92
C LYS A 149 -15.55 -7.03 -10.42
N ASN A 150 -16.87 -7.25 -10.58
CA ASN A 150 -17.78 -6.21 -11.05
C ASN A 150 -17.87 -5.05 -10.04
N ALA A 151 -17.89 -5.37 -8.75
CA ALA A 151 -17.90 -4.40 -7.68
C ALA A 151 -16.66 -3.49 -7.71
N ILE A 152 -15.48 -4.08 -7.89
CA ILE A 152 -14.22 -3.32 -8.01
C ILE A 152 -14.23 -2.44 -9.26
N PHE A 153 -14.70 -2.95 -10.40
CA PHE A 153 -14.78 -2.15 -11.63
C PHE A 153 -15.77 -0.99 -11.49
N ALA A 154 -16.91 -1.20 -10.82
CA ALA A 154 -17.86 -0.12 -10.51
C ALA A 154 -17.19 0.98 -9.66
N LEU A 155 -16.51 0.57 -8.57
CA LEU A 155 -15.75 1.48 -7.72
C LEU A 155 -14.71 2.28 -8.53
N MET A 156 -13.88 1.59 -9.31
CA MET A 156 -12.84 2.25 -10.10
C MET A 156 -13.38 3.20 -11.16
N LYS A 157 -14.54 2.90 -11.74
CA LYS A 157 -15.22 3.78 -12.69
C LYS A 157 -15.69 5.07 -12.02
N GLU A 158 -16.32 4.96 -10.85
CA GLU A 158 -16.79 6.10 -10.09
C GLU A 158 -15.65 6.99 -9.56
N MET A 159 -14.53 6.38 -9.18
CA MET A 159 -13.38 7.12 -8.67
C MET A 159 -12.54 7.81 -9.77
N LYS A 160 -12.73 7.47 -11.05
CA LYS A 160 -12.05 8.13 -12.18
C LYS A 160 -12.74 9.40 -12.67
N GLN A 161 -14.02 9.57 -12.40
CA GLN A 161 -14.81 10.77 -12.76
C GLN A 161 -14.48 11.95 -11.84
#